data_ec38298293cec9607487a66d0f1747f5
#
_entry.id   ec38298293cec9607487a66d0f1747f5
#
_cell.length_a   1.000
_cell.length_b   1.000
_cell.length_c   1.000
_cell.angle_alpha   90.00
_cell.angle_beta   90.00
_cell.angle_gamma   90.00
#
_symmetry.space_group_name_H-M   'P 1'
#
loop_
_entity.id
_entity.type
_entity.pdbx_description
1 polymer ?
#
loop_
_entity_poly.entity_id
_entity_poly.type
_entity_poly.pdbx_seq_one_letter_code
_entity_poly.pdbx_strand_id
1 'polypeptide(L)'
;MEITKLQIKNFLSVTDVEITPGKVTQISGRNNQGKTTILKAIEFALKGSTDGSLVKHGADQGEVVIEFDDSTQVRRTIRPGGAQDVKVRVDGVNIPKPQLFLNQLFHTSTFNPLQLLDKDSRTEALLKCIPISLTEADLKAAVGEGFPIPLPPLDYSQHGLKVVDQLHGYLYKRRAEINKIAKDKSQVVEVKRAELPEIPTLDTYDRAGLEHTIAVSRKQITAEESKSAVVNDRRQRVQMLERKMDDQQVLIDNAIKKISELERQLTEAKTRLSSMKEQREIMVAEFQEAVQQVETEGPDHEKISKLNLVINGCQEQITAIEKRDRILEQHKSFAALEADAKEAQLVADRVDVVVKFLACEFKEQLISKTDLPVTGLAYVDGQFTLEGSSIDNLASSKALRLAIALARKLAQDTKLICIDGAELLDADSYSVLRDEIKDDGFSYFITKVGEPFAGEGDKVVRMEGGQIQ
;
A
#
# COMPACT_ATOMS: atom_id res chain seq x y z
N MET A 1 -13.42 -47.66 17.50
CA MET A 1 -14.18 -47.06 18.61
C MET A 1 -15.59 -46.79 18.12
N GLU A 2 -16.52 -47.67 18.41
CA GLU A 2 -17.94 -47.60 18.01
C GLU A 2 -18.80 -47.38 19.23
N ILE A 3 -19.91 -46.62 19.11
CA ILE A 3 -20.83 -46.44 20.23
C ILE A 3 -21.65 -47.70 20.41
N THR A 4 -21.56 -48.35 21.59
CA THR A 4 -22.33 -49.51 21.95
C THR A 4 -23.57 -49.16 22.75
N LYS A 5 -23.53 -48.01 23.46
CA LYS A 5 -24.65 -47.55 24.27
C LYS A 5 -24.65 -46.02 24.37
N LEU A 6 -25.83 -45.38 24.22
CA LEU A 6 -26.07 -43.96 24.42
C LEU A 6 -27.23 -43.79 25.40
N GLN A 7 -26.99 -43.10 26.51
CA GLN A 7 -28.01 -42.69 27.47
C GLN A 7 -28.10 -41.19 27.56
N ILE A 8 -29.31 -40.65 27.53
CA ILE A 8 -29.58 -39.21 27.58
C ILE A 8 -30.67 -38.96 28.60
N LYS A 9 -30.39 -38.15 29.61
CA LYS A 9 -31.36 -37.77 30.64
C LYS A 9 -31.48 -36.25 30.75
N ASN A 10 -32.71 -35.76 30.77
CA ASN A 10 -33.06 -34.35 30.96
C ASN A 10 -32.27 -33.38 30.07
N PHE A 11 -32.15 -33.72 28.81
CA PHE A 11 -31.35 -32.91 27.84
C PHE A 11 -32.29 -32.38 26.74
N LEU A 12 -32.37 -31.04 26.63
CA LEU A 12 -33.32 -30.34 25.71
C LEU A 12 -34.75 -30.91 25.84
N SER A 13 -35.29 -31.47 24.74
CA SER A 13 -36.62 -32.07 24.72
C SER A 13 -36.68 -33.50 25.25
N VAL A 14 -35.55 -34.18 25.42
CA VAL A 14 -35.47 -35.57 25.86
C VAL A 14 -35.56 -35.69 27.39
N THR A 15 -36.38 -36.64 27.90
CA THR A 15 -36.50 -36.91 29.34
C THR A 15 -35.55 -38.00 29.79
N ASP A 16 -35.71 -39.20 29.24
CA ASP A 16 -34.87 -40.35 29.49
C ASP A 16 -34.92 -41.27 28.27
N VAL A 17 -33.75 -41.42 27.63
CA VAL A 17 -33.64 -42.23 26.41
C VAL A 17 -32.37 -43.07 26.50
N GLU A 18 -32.52 -44.36 26.18
CA GLU A 18 -31.42 -45.29 26.03
C GLU A 18 -31.45 -45.90 24.63
N ILE A 19 -30.34 -45.84 23.92
CA ILE A 19 -30.19 -46.36 22.56
C ILE A 19 -29.00 -47.31 22.52
N THR A 20 -29.24 -48.52 22.01
CA THR A 20 -28.17 -49.42 21.55
C THR A 20 -28.09 -49.28 20.05
N PRO A 21 -27.06 -48.55 19.55
CA PRO A 21 -26.94 -48.23 18.13
C PRO A 21 -26.63 -49.47 17.30
N GLY A 22 -27.00 -49.43 16.01
CA GLY A 22 -26.45 -50.30 14.97
C GLY A 22 -25.47 -49.54 14.09
N LYS A 23 -24.95 -50.18 13.04
CA LYS A 23 -24.12 -49.52 12.06
C LYS A 23 -24.80 -48.28 11.49
N VAL A 24 -26.07 -48.37 11.16
CA VAL A 24 -26.93 -47.27 10.82
C VAL A 24 -28.06 -47.19 11.83
N THR A 25 -28.13 -46.10 12.58
CA THR A 25 -29.19 -45.81 13.55
C THR A 25 -30.07 -44.71 13.01
N GLN A 26 -31.27 -45.02 12.57
CA GLN A 26 -32.24 -44.04 12.09
C GLN A 26 -33.15 -43.57 13.21
N ILE A 27 -33.16 -42.26 13.43
CA ILE A 27 -34.00 -41.60 14.42
C ILE A 27 -35.13 -40.90 13.68
N SER A 28 -36.33 -41.45 13.81
CA SER A 28 -37.53 -40.99 13.11
C SER A 28 -38.56 -40.40 14.05
N GLY A 29 -39.45 -39.58 13.51
CA GLY A 29 -40.54 -38.97 14.27
C GLY A 29 -40.98 -37.61 13.70
N ARG A 30 -42.07 -37.05 14.21
CA ARG A 30 -42.56 -35.73 13.80
C ARG A 30 -41.59 -34.61 14.21
N ASN A 31 -41.79 -33.40 13.71
CA ASN A 31 -41.00 -32.24 14.16
C ASN A 31 -41.16 -32.00 15.67
N ASN A 32 -40.14 -31.50 16.32
CA ASN A 32 -40.06 -31.19 17.74
C ASN A 32 -40.20 -32.43 18.69
N GLN A 33 -39.96 -33.64 18.21
CA GLN A 33 -40.00 -34.85 19.03
C GLN A 33 -38.64 -35.24 19.66
N GLY A 34 -37.59 -34.45 19.44
CA GLY A 34 -36.29 -34.69 20.07
C GLY A 34 -35.24 -35.38 19.19
N LYS A 35 -35.49 -35.56 17.89
CA LYS A 35 -34.56 -36.22 16.96
C LYS A 35 -33.19 -35.58 16.94
N THR A 36 -33.12 -34.28 16.59
CA THR A 36 -31.87 -33.50 16.58
C THR A 36 -31.24 -33.39 17.98
N THR A 37 -32.07 -33.52 19.05
CA THR A 37 -31.57 -33.53 20.43
C THR A 37 -30.64 -34.70 20.69
N ILE A 38 -30.87 -35.87 20.10
CA ILE A 38 -29.97 -37.02 20.23
C ILE A 38 -28.60 -36.72 19.63
N LEU A 39 -28.55 -36.12 18.44
CA LEU A 39 -27.28 -35.74 17.81
C LEU A 39 -26.54 -34.67 18.61
N LYS A 40 -27.28 -33.67 19.12
CA LYS A 40 -26.71 -32.63 20.01
C LYS A 40 -26.21 -33.20 21.32
N ALA A 41 -26.85 -34.25 21.86
CA ALA A 41 -26.41 -34.92 23.07
C ALA A 41 -25.07 -35.64 22.84
N ILE A 42 -24.91 -36.33 21.70
CA ILE A 42 -23.64 -36.94 21.30
C ILE A 42 -22.54 -35.87 21.22
N GLU A 43 -22.81 -34.75 20.53
CA GLU A 43 -21.87 -33.65 20.42
C GLU A 43 -21.51 -33.07 21.79
N PHE A 44 -22.50 -32.81 22.63
CA PHE A 44 -22.30 -32.33 24.00
C PHE A 44 -21.44 -33.30 24.83
N ALA A 45 -21.69 -34.61 24.78
CA ALA A 45 -20.88 -35.57 25.52
C ALA A 45 -19.39 -35.49 25.16
N LEU A 46 -19.08 -35.32 23.88
CA LEU A 46 -17.71 -35.33 23.37
C LEU A 46 -17.01 -33.98 23.55
N LYS A 47 -17.66 -32.85 23.26
CA LYS A 47 -17.08 -31.52 23.27
C LYS A 47 -17.37 -30.69 24.51
N GLY A 48 -18.53 -30.86 25.11
CA GLY A 48 -19.06 -29.99 26.15
C GLY A 48 -19.72 -28.73 25.60
N SER A 49 -20.39 -28.00 26.49
CA SER A 49 -21.00 -26.69 26.21
C SER A 49 -21.26 -25.97 27.54
N THR A 50 -21.10 -24.66 27.54
CA THR A 50 -21.46 -23.80 28.67
C THR A 50 -22.89 -23.26 28.59
N ASP A 51 -23.66 -23.70 27.59
CA ASP A 51 -25.04 -23.30 27.38
C ASP A 51 -26.01 -24.06 28.31
N GLY A 52 -26.41 -23.44 29.40
CA GLY A 52 -27.35 -23.98 30.36
C GLY A 52 -28.74 -24.29 29.79
N SER A 53 -29.08 -23.73 28.61
CA SER A 53 -30.36 -24.03 27.94
C SER A 53 -30.45 -25.47 27.40
N LEU A 54 -29.35 -26.20 27.38
CA LEU A 54 -29.30 -27.62 27.04
C LEU A 54 -29.98 -28.51 28.09
N VAL A 55 -30.13 -28.02 29.30
CA VAL A 55 -30.89 -28.75 30.36
C VAL A 55 -32.39 -28.63 30.07
N LYS A 56 -33.09 -29.76 30.18
CA LYS A 56 -34.56 -29.80 30.03
C LYS A 56 -35.21 -28.84 31.03
N HIS A 57 -36.17 -28.06 30.55
CA HIS A 57 -36.88 -27.11 31.41
C HIS A 57 -37.50 -27.82 32.63
N GLY A 58 -37.23 -27.28 33.82
CA GLY A 58 -37.72 -27.84 35.09
C GLY A 58 -36.84 -28.97 35.68
N ALA A 59 -35.74 -29.34 35.04
CA ALA A 59 -34.76 -30.27 35.56
C ALA A 59 -33.55 -29.55 36.20
N ASP A 60 -33.00 -30.14 37.26
CA ASP A 60 -31.83 -29.61 37.96
C ASP A 60 -30.52 -29.92 37.24
N GLN A 61 -30.51 -30.93 36.38
CA GLN A 61 -29.32 -31.40 35.69
C GLN A 61 -29.70 -32.20 34.43
N GLY A 62 -28.95 -31.98 33.35
CA GLY A 62 -28.92 -32.83 32.18
C GLY A 62 -27.71 -33.77 32.23
N GLU A 63 -27.85 -34.97 31.70
CA GLU A 63 -26.80 -35.98 31.67
C GLU A 63 -26.79 -36.73 30.33
N VAL A 64 -25.57 -36.98 29.81
CA VAL A 64 -25.33 -37.82 28.64
C VAL A 64 -24.21 -38.82 28.98
N VAL A 65 -24.48 -40.11 28.71
CA VAL A 65 -23.49 -41.19 28.86
C VAL A 65 -23.32 -41.89 27.52
N ILE A 66 -22.09 -42.06 27.08
CA ILE A 66 -21.74 -42.84 25.88
C ILE A 66 -20.76 -43.91 26.28
N GLU A 67 -21.05 -45.16 25.86
CA GLU A 67 -20.15 -46.30 26.00
C GLU A 67 -19.70 -46.74 24.61
N PHE A 68 -18.41 -47.06 24.53
CA PHE A 68 -17.76 -47.49 23.28
C PHE A 68 -17.35 -48.98 23.38
N ASP A 69 -17.10 -49.60 22.23
CA ASP A 69 -16.67 -50.98 22.06
C ASP A 69 -15.32 -51.32 22.70
N ASP A 70 -14.47 -50.30 22.91
CA ASP A 70 -13.15 -50.40 23.56
C ASP A 70 -13.21 -50.18 25.09
N SER A 71 -14.35 -50.40 25.72
CA SER A 71 -14.59 -50.17 27.16
C SER A 71 -14.39 -48.73 27.62
N THR A 72 -14.34 -47.77 26.69
CA THR A 72 -14.33 -46.33 27.02
C THR A 72 -15.76 -45.90 27.35
N GLN A 73 -15.92 -45.21 28.48
CA GLN A 73 -17.18 -44.61 28.89
C GLN A 73 -16.99 -43.11 29.09
N VAL A 74 -17.80 -42.30 28.44
CA VAL A 74 -17.86 -40.84 28.61
C VAL A 74 -19.18 -40.51 29.32
N ARG A 75 -19.09 -39.81 30.45
CA ARG A 75 -20.25 -39.31 31.18
C ARG A 75 -20.09 -37.82 31.34
N ARG A 76 -21.04 -37.05 30.83
CA ARG A 76 -21.08 -35.59 30.98
C ARG A 76 -22.39 -35.12 31.55
N THR A 77 -22.28 -34.17 32.48
CA THR A 77 -23.44 -33.54 33.11
C THR A 77 -23.39 -32.05 32.93
N ILE A 78 -24.55 -31.40 32.86
CA ILE A 78 -24.71 -29.95 32.78
C ILE A 78 -25.83 -29.46 33.66
N ARG A 79 -25.68 -28.27 34.27
CA ARG A 79 -26.69 -27.62 35.09
C ARG A 79 -27.25 -26.37 34.38
N PRO A 80 -28.44 -25.88 34.75
CA PRO A 80 -29.06 -24.73 34.10
C PRO A 80 -28.18 -23.46 34.07
N GLY A 81 -27.25 -23.31 35.00
CA GLY A 81 -26.24 -22.22 35.01
C GLY A 81 -25.05 -22.43 34.06
N GLY A 82 -25.04 -23.46 33.23
CA GLY A 82 -23.93 -23.78 32.29
C GLY A 82 -22.74 -24.50 32.94
N ALA A 83 -22.78 -24.74 34.27
CA ALA A 83 -21.74 -25.52 34.93
C ALA A 83 -21.83 -26.99 34.47
N GLN A 84 -20.69 -27.54 34.05
CA GLN A 84 -20.59 -28.90 33.53
C GLN A 84 -19.51 -29.70 34.25
N ASP A 85 -19.67 -31.00 34.28
CA ASP A 85 -18.67 -31.96 34.73
C ASP A 85 -18.54 -33.08 33.70
N VAL A 86 -17.32 -33.55 33.45
CA VAL A 86 -17.05 -34.65 32.54
C VAL A 86 -16.18 -35.70 33.21
N LYS A 87 -16.56 -36.96 33.08
CA LYS A 87 -15.79 -38.09 33.54
C LYS A 87 -15.60 -39.06 32.38
N VAL A 88 -14.35 -39.47 32.17
CA VAL A 88 -13.98 -40.49 31.20
C VAL A 88 -13.37 -41.67 31.93
N ARG A 89 -13.82 -42.87 31.61
CA ARG A 89 -13.23 -44.13 32.09
C ARG A 89 -12.80 -44.96 30.91
N VAL A 90 -11.62 -45.54 31.02
CA VAL A 90 -11.11 -46.53 30.05
C VAL A 90 -10.80 -47.78 30.86
N ASP A 91 -11.35 -48.91 30.48
CA ASP A 91 -11.25 -50.18 31.26
C ASP A 91 -11.59 -50.02 32.75
N GLY A 92 -12.58 -49.17 33.06
CA GLY A 92 -12.99 -48.88 34.43
C GLY A 92 -12.12 -47.86 35.19
N VAL A 93 -11.00 -47.42 34.63
CA VAL A 93 -10.09 -46.47 35.25
C VAL A 93 -10.43 -45.03 34.86
N ASN A 94 -10.52 -44.10 35.82
CA ASN A 94 -10.80 -42.70 35.55
C ASN A 94 -9.59 -42.01 34.90
N ILE A 95 -9.81 -41.26 33.84
CA ILE A 95 -8.81 -40.45 33.17
C ILE A 95 -8.65 -39.10 33.90
N PRO A 96 -7.41 -38.67 34.30
CA PRO A 96 -7.21 -37.49 35.14
C PRO A 96 -7.56 -36.14 34.46
N LYS A 97 -7.45 -36.07 33.16
CA LYS A 97 -7.75 -34.85 32.34
C LYS A 97 -8.74 -35.24 31.23
N PRO A 98 -10.02 -35.48 31.59
CA PRO A 98 -10.97 -36.08 30.66
C PRO A 98 -11.22 -35.23 29.42
N GLN A 99 -11.31 -33.91 29.52
CA GLN A 99 -11.52 -33.05 28.35
C GLN A 99 -10.31 -33.01 27.42
N LEU A 100 -9.08 -33.02 27.95
CA LEU A 100 -7.88 -33.10 27.11
C LEU A 100 -7.83 -34.43 26.34
N PHE A 101 -8.17 -35.53 27.01
CA PHE A 101 -8.26 -36.82 26.38
C PHE A 101 -9.30 -36.85 25.27
N LEU A 102 -10.51 -36.31 25.52
CA LEU A 102 -11.55 -36.20 24.51
C LEU A 102 -11.13 -35.32 23.34
N ASN A 103 -10.46 -34.18 23.60
CA ASN A 103 -9.96 -33.33 22.54
C ASN A 103 -8.89 -33.99 21.67
N GLN A 104 -8.08 -34.90 22.22
CA GLN A 104 -7.11 -35.67 21.46
C GLN A 104 -7.77 -36.77 20.59
N LEU A 105 -8.85 -37.34 21.04
CA LEU A 105 -9.59 -38.38 20.30
C LEU A 105 -10.61 -37.80 19.31
N PHE A 106 -11.20 -36.66 19.66
CA PHE A 106 -12.31 -36.07 18.92
C PHE A 106 -11.95 -34.67 18.44
N HIS A 107 -10.91 -34.55 17.62
CA HIS A 107 -10.35 -33.27 17.13
C HIS A 107 -11.34 -32.44 16.33
N THR A 108 -12.37 -33.03 15.75
CA THR A 108 -13.26 -32.35 14.82
C THR A 108 -14.70 -32.32 15.29
N SER A 109 -15.42 -31.32 14.85
CA SER A 109 -16.85 -31.18 15.07
C SER A 109 -17.61 -32.33 14.42
N THR A 110 -18.69 -32.78 15.07
CA THR A 110 -19.73 -33.57 14.39
C THR A 110 -20.21 -32.75 13.19
N PHE A 111 -19.65 -33.05 12.03
CA PHE A 111 -19.97 -32.37 10.78
C PHE A 111 -21.21 -33.06 10.20
N ASN A 112 -22.29 -32.29 9.95
CA ASN A 112 -23.45 -32.84 9.24
C ASN A 112 -23.16 -32.78 7.71
N PRO A 113 -23.01 -33.94 7.04
CA PRO A 113 -22.72 -33.97 5.61
C PRO A 113 -23.74 -33.24 4.76
N LEU A 114 -25.04 -33.19 5.18
CA LEU A 114 -26.07 -32.51 4.41
C LEU A 114 -25.89 -30.98 4.32
N GLN A 115 -25.11 -30.40 5.22
CA GLN A 115 -24.74 -28.96 5.07
C GLN A 115 -24.01 -28.69 3.75
N LEU A 116 -23.32 -29.66 3.17
CA LEU A 116 -22.68 -29.53 1.87
C LEU A 116 -23.62 -29.56 0.68
N LEU A 117 -24.89 -29.91 0.89
CA LEU A 117 -25.90 -29.75 -0.16
C LEU A 117 -26.24 -28.31 -0.38
N ASP A 118 -26.09 -27.45 0.65
CA ASP A 118 -26.12 -26.01 0.52
C ASP A 118 -24.81 -25.49 -0.08
N LYS A 119 -24.90 -24.73 -1.19
CA LYS A 119 -23.76 -24.23 -1.94
C LYS A 119 -22.86 -23.32 -1.11
N ASP A 120 -23.46 -22.45 -0.30
CA ASP A 120 -22.75 -21.44 0.47
C ASP A 120 -21.89 -22.06 1.58
N SER A 121 -22.26 -23.24 2.06
CA SER A 121 -21.57 -23.99 3.13
C SER A 121 -20.43 -24.89 2.62
N ARG A 122 -20.38 -25.22 1.32
CA ARG A 122 -19.43 -26.22 0.77
C ARG A 122 -17.98 -25.82 0.95
N THR A 123 -17.64 -24.62 0.54
CA THR A 123 -16.25 -24.10 0.64
C THR A 123 -15.79 -24.04 2.10
N GLU A 124 -16.65 -23.58 3.01
CA GLU A 124 -16.29 -23.50 4.43
C GLU A 124 -16.07 -24.90 5.05
N ALA A 125 -16.90 -25.86 4.69
CA ALA A 125 -16.76 -27.24 5.15
C ALA A 125 -15.49 -27.90 4.59
N LEU A 126 -15.16 -27.69 3.33
CA LEU A 126 -13.89 -28.12 2.73
C LEU A 126 -12.68 -27.54 3.46
N LEU A 127 -12.69 -26.27 3.77
CA LEU A 127 -11.60 -25.62 4.50
C LEU A 127 -11.39 -26.22 5.89
N LYS A 128 -12.44 -26.68 6.56
CA LYS A 128 -12.31 -27.39 7.84
C LYS A 128 -11.57 -28.74 7.69
N CYS A 129 -11.65 -29.35 6.50
CA CYS A 129 -11.01 -30.65 6.21
C CYS A 129 -9.55 -30.50 5.70
N ILE A 130 -9.14 -29.32 5.31
CA ILE A 130 -7.82 -29.04 4.74
C ILE A 130 -7.09 -28.10 5.71
N PRO A 131 -6.37 -28.61 6.72
CA PRO A 131 -5.71 -27.77 7.71
C PRO A 131 -4.53 -27.03 7.08
N ILE A 132 -4.68 -25.72 6.86
CA ILE A 132 -3.62 -24.84 6.40
C ILE A 132 -3.37 -23.80 7.49
N SER A 133 -2.20 -23.80 8.08
CA SER A 133 -1.71 -22.75 8.99
C SER A 133 -0.63 -21.94 8.30
N LEU A 134 -0.65 -20.64 8.51
CA LEU A 134 0.36 -19.72 8.00
C LEU A 134 0.95 -18.92 9.14
N THR A 135 2.22 -18.55 8.97
CA THR A 135 2.93 -17.63 9.85
C THR A 135 3.17 -16.31 9.14
N GLU A 136 3.56 -15.31 9.92
CA GLU A 136 3.98 -14.02 9.34
C GLU A 136 5.18 -14.19 8.39
N ALA A 137 6.09 -15.12 8.70
CA ALA A 137 7.25 -15.42 7.86
C ALA A 137 6.85 -15.98 6.49
N ASP A 138 5.84 -16.85 6.44
CA ASP A 138 5.31 -17.42 5.18
C ASP A 138 4.72 -16.32 4.29
N LEU A 139 3.98 -15.38 4.87
CA LEU A 139 3.41 -14.27 4.10
C LEU A 139 4.48 -13.26 3.66
N LYS A 140 5.48 -12.98 4.50
CA LYS A 140 6.64 -12.16 4.09
C LYS A 140 7.40 -12.79 2.93
N ALA A 141 7.59 -14.10 2.96
CA ALA A 141 8.20 -14.83 1.86
C ALA A 141 7.34 -14.78 0.58
N ALA A 142 6.03 -14.89 0.72
CA ALA A 142 5.09 -14.83 -0.41
C ALA A 142 5.06 -13.47 -1.11
N VAL A 143 5.09 -12.37 -0.37
CA VAL A 143 5.12 -11.00 -0.95
C VAL A 143 6.52 -10.59 -1.42
N GLY A 144 7.54 -11.29 -0.97
CA GLY A 144 8.96 -11.09 -1.30
C GLY A 144 9.67 -10.04 -0.45
N GLU A 145 11.00 -10.18 -0.34
CA GLU A 145 11.84 -9.24 0.39
C GLU A 145 11.71 -7.81 -0.14
N GLY A 146 11.72 -6.83 0.79
CA GLY A 146 11.61 -5.42 0.43
C GLY A 146 10.27 -5.04 -0.19
N PHE A 147 9.18 -5.77 0.10
CA PHE A 147 7.85 -5.38 -0.33
C PHE A 147 7.50 -3.99 0.22
N PRO A 148 7.04 -3.03 -0.62
CA PRO A 148 6.98 -1.61 -0.25
C PRO A 148 5.85 -1.25 0.73
N ILE A 149 4.90 -2.18 0.96
CA ILE A 149 3.76 -1.96 1.85
C ILE A 149 3.93 -2.81 3.11
N PRO A 150 3.86 -2.24 4.31
CA PRO A 150 3.87 -3.02 5.54
C PRO A 150 2.65 -3.94 5.59
N LEU A 151 2.85 -5.19 6.03
CA LEU A 151 1.76 -6.12 6.22
C LEU A 151 0.86 -5.63 7.37
N PRO A 152 -0.48 -5.73 7.22
CA PRO A 152 -1.40 -5.39 8.29
C PRO A 152 -1.30 -6.41 9.44
N PRO A 153 -1.79 -6.09 10.65
CA PRO A 153 -1.99 -7.09 11.69
C PRO A 153 -3.03 -8.11 11.20
N LEU A 154 -2.63 -9.38 11.13
CA LEU A 154 -3.45 -10.50 10.68
C LEU A 154 -3.65 -11.50 11.83
N ASP A 155 -4.80 -12.16 11.85
CA ASP A 155 -5.09 -13.21 12.82
C ASP A 155 -4.64 -14.57 12.28
N TYR A 156 -3.43 -14.98 12.64
CA TYR A 156 -2.84 -16.25 12.22
C TYR A 156 -3.42 -17.48 12.91
N SER A 157 -4.36 -17.30 13.84
CA SER A 157 -5.12 -18.42 14.41
C SER A 157 -6.20 -18.96 13.46
N GLN A 158 -6.55 -18.17 12.44
CA GLN A 158 -7.51 -18.54 11.43
C GLN A 158 -6.91 -19.48 10.38
N HIS A 159 -7.79 -20.12 9.63
CA HIS A 159 -7.38 -20.93 8.48
C HIS A 159 -6.53 -20.15 7.49
N GLY A 160 -5.41 -20.73 7.00
CA GLY A 160 -4.44 -20.03 6.17
C GLY A 160 -5.01 -19.34 4.94
N LEU A 161 -5.97 -19.94 4.25
CA LEU A 161 -6.62 -19.29 3.11
C LEU A 161 -7.41 -18.04 3.52
N LYS A 162 -8.04 -18.02 4.70
CA LYS A 162 -8.70 -16.80 5.21
C LYS A 162 -7.70 -15.70 5.53
N VAL A 163 -6.52 -16.07 6.03
CA VAL A 163 -5.44 -15.13 6.28
C VAL A 163 -4.93 -14.52 4.96
N VAL A 164 -4.79 -15.35 3.91
CA VAL A 164 -4.45 -14.88 2.56
C VAL A 164 -5.53 -13.94 2.01
N ASP A 165 -6.82 -14.26 2.19
CA ASP A 165 -7.93 -13.41 1.76
C ASP A 165 -7.95 -12.06 2.46
N GLN A 166 -7.65 -12.03 3.76
CA GLN A 166 -7.52 -10.77 4.51
C GLN A 166 -6.38 -9.91 3.97
N LEU A 167 -5.20 -10.52 3.73
CA LEU A 167 -4.06 -9.81 3.15
C LEU A 167 -4.36 -9.32 1.72
N HIS A 168 -4.92 -10.19 0.89
CA HIS A 168 -5.34 -9.83 -0.47
C HIS A 168 -6.32 -8.66 -0.46
N GLY A 169 -7.37 -8.71 0.36
CA GLY A 169 -8.37 -7.65 0.48
C GLY A 169 -7.77 -6.31 0.96
N TYR A 170 -6.81 -6.36 1.89
CA TYR A 170 -6.07 -5.18 2.33
C TYR A 170 -5.23 -4.56 1.19
N LEU A 171 -4.42 -5.38 0.51
CA LEU A 171 -3.57 -4.93 -0.58
C LEU A 171 -4.38 -4.47 -1.79
N TYR A 172 -5.50 -5.12 -2.10
CA TYR A 172 -6.41 -4.74 -3.17
C TYR A 172 -6.97 -3.32 -2.99
N LYS A 173 -7.34 -2.97 -1.76
CA LYS A 173 -7.79 -1.60 -1.42
C LYS A 173 -6.66 -0.58 -1.58
N ARG A 174 -5.47 -0.91 -1.07
CA ARG A 174 -4.28 -0.04 -1.19
C ARG A 174 -3.79 0.13 -2.61
N ARG A 175 -3.94 -0.89 -3.44
CA ARG A 175 -3.60 -0.89 -4.87
C ARG A 175 -4.23 0.29 -5.61
N ALA A 176 -5.50 0.56 -5.36
CA ALA A 176 -6.22 1.65 -6.03
C ALA A 176 -5.59 3.03 -5.72
N GLU A 177 -5.22 3.27 -4.45
CA GLU A 177 -4.55 4.49 -4.01
C GLU A 177 -3.15 4.62 -4.64
N ILE A 178 -2.37 3.53 -4.63
CA ILE A 178 -1.01 3.49 -5.15
C ILE A 178 -0.99 3.72 -6.66
N ASN A 179 -1.87 3.04 -7.40
CA ASN A 179 -2.00 3.21 -8.85
C ASN A 179 -2.44 4.65 -9.20
N LYS A 180 -3.29 5.26 -8.38
CA LYS A 180 -3.66 6.66 -8.55
C LYS A 180 -2.44 7.58 -8.36
N ILE A 181 -1.66 7.38 -7.29
CA ILE A 181 -0.45 8.17 -7.04
C ILE A 181 0.56 8.04 -8.18
N ALA A 182 0.79 6.82 -8.67
CA ALA A 182 1.70 6.58 -9.78
C ALA A 182 1.22 7.28 -11.06
N LYS A 183 -0.07 7.19 -11.35
CA LYS A 183 -0.68 7.88 -12.50
C LYS A 183 -0.59 9.40 -12.38
N ASP A 184 -0.91 9.96 -11.22
CA ASP A 184 -0.88 11.40 -10.99
C ASP A 184 0.56 11.93 -11.16
N LYS A 185 1.57 11.23 -10.61
CA LYS A 185 2.98 11.58 -10.80
C LYS A 185 3.42 11.49 -12.26
N SER A 186 3.00 10.45 -12.98
CA SER A 186 3.30 10.29 -14.42
C SER A 186 2.68 11.40 -15.25
N GLN A 187 1.46 11.82 -14.94
CA GLN A 187 0.82 12.95 -15.62
C GLN A 187 1.58 14.27 -15.36
N VAL A 188 2.04 14.52 -14.14
CA VAL A 188 2.86 15.70 -13.83
C VAL A 188 4.15 15.69 -14.65
N VAL A 189 4.80 14.53 -14.79
CA VAL A 189 6.01 14.39 -15.62
C VAL A 189 5.70 14.69 -17.09
N GLU A 190 4.61 14.17 -17.65
CA GLU A 190 4.22 14.43 -19.04
C GLU A 190 3.98 15.91 -19.32
N VAL A 191 3.22 16.59 -18.44
CA VAL A 191 2.96 18.04 -18.55
C VAL A 191 4.26 18.82 -18.45
N LYS A 192 5.09 18.51 -17.45
CA LYS A 192 6.36 19.19 -17.25
C LYS A 192 7.35 18.95 -18.39
N ARG A 193 7.34 17.76 -18.98
CA ARG A 193 8.17 17.43 -20.17
C ARG A 193 7.80 18.30 -21.35
N ALA A 194 6.51 18.54 -21.58
CA ALA A 194 6.03 19.38 -22.67
C ALA A 194 6.38 20.87 -22.47
N GLU A 195 6.48 21.32 -21.21
CA GLU A 195 6.85 22.71 -20.87
C GLU A 195 8.37 22.93 -20.80
N LEU A 196 9.19 21.88 -20.81
CA LEU A 196 10.61 21.95 -20.59
C LEU A 196 11.32 22.59 -21.82
N PRO A 197 11.95 23.76 -21.66
CA PRO A 197 12.62 24.42 -22.77
C PRO A 197 13.89 23.65 -23.17
N GLU A 198 14.24 23.74 -24.44
CA GLU A 198 15.53 23.23 -24.93
C GLU A 198 16.70 23.94 -24.30
N ILE A 199 17.77 23.22 -24.00
CA ILE A 199 19.02 23.81 -23.49
C ILE A 199 19.72 24.51 -24.63
N PRO A 200 19.88 25.86 -24.59
CA PRO A 200 20.55 26.57 -25.64
C PRO A 200 22.04 26.21 -25.69
N THR A 201 22.55 26.05 -26.92
CA THR A 201 23.99 25.95 -27.18
C THR A 201 24.60 27.34 -27.17
N LEU A 202 25.70 27.52 -26.47
CA LEU A 202 26.45 28.82 -26.40
C LEU A 202 27.88 28.61 -26.88
N ASP A 203 28.43 29.64 -27.50
CA ASP A 203 29.83 29.62 -27.99
C ASP A 203 30.84 29.60 -26.85
N THR A 204 30.46 30.15 -25.72
CA THR A 204 31.30 30.14 -24.51
C THR A 204 30.45 29.92 -23.24
N TYR A 205 31.03 29.30 -22.23
CA TYR A 205 30.49 29.11 -20.89
C TYR A 205 31.36 29.75 -19.80
N ASP A 206 32.43 30.51 -20.22
CA ASP A 206 33.32 31.16 -19.28
C ASP A 206 32.77 32.53 -18.83
N ARG A 207 31.81 32.46 -17.92
CA ARG A 207 31.21 33.63 -17.27
C ARG A 207 32.25 34.47 -16.53
N ALA A 208 33.19 33.82 -15.84
CA ALA A 208 34.21 34.50 -15.05
C ALA A 208 35.16 35.28 -15.93
N GLY A 209 35.56 34.74 -17.07
CA GLY A 209 36.35 35.40 -18.07
C GLY A 209 35.63 36.61 -18.69
N LEU A 210 34.34 36.51 -18.97
CA LEU A 210 33.51 37.60 -19.46
C LEU A 210 33.36 38.72 -18.43
N GLU A 211 33.09 38.38 -17.15
CA GLU A 211 33.03 39.37 -16.05
C GLU A 211 34.36 40.09 -15.84
N HIS A 212 35.48 39.35 -15.94
CA HIS A 212 36.81 39.92 -15.88
C HIS A 212 37.05 40.90 -17.04
N THR A 213 36.67 40.52 -18.25
CA THR A 213 36.80 41.41 -19.45
C THR A 213 35.99 42.69 -19.27
N ILE A 214 34.75 42.59 -18.74
CA ILE A 214 33.95 43.79 -18.43
C ILE A 214 34.64 44.68 -17.39
N ALA A 215 35.18 44.09 -16.31
CA ALA A 215 35.85 44.82 -15.24
C ALA A 215 37.09 45.58 -15.76
N VAL A 216 37.91 44.91 -16.57
CA VAL A 216 39.09 45.52 -17.21
C VAL A 216 38.66 46.63 -18.15
N SER A 217 37.65 46.41 -19.00
CA SER A 217 37.15 47.40 -19.94
C SER A 217 36.58 48.64 -19.24
N ARG A 218 35.80 48.44 -18.16
CA ARG A 218 35.27 49.55 -17.33
C ARG A 218 36.37 50.36 -16.69
N LYS A 219 37.43 49.71 -16.17
CA LYS A 219 38.59 50.41 -15.58
C LYS A 219 39.31 51.27 -16.63
N GLN A 220 39.44 50.78 -17.87
CA GLN A 220 39.99 51.50 -18.97
C GLN A 220 39.14 52.73 -19.37
N ILE A 221 37.80 52.57 -19.43
CA ILE A 221 36.85 53.67 -19.68
C ILE A 221 36.96 54.71 -18.61
N THR A 222 36.94 54.34 -17.31
CA THR A 222 37.08 55.30 -16.20
C THR A 222 38.42 56.09 -16.28
N ALA A 223 39.49 55.40 -16.69
CA ALA A 223 40.81 56.09 -16.90
C ALA A 223 40.78 57.11 -18.06
N GLU A 224 40.10 56.80 -19.17
CA GLU A 224 39.89 57.71 -20.27
C GLU A 224 38.93 58.85 -19.90
N GLU A 225 37.84 58.60 -19.20
CA GLU A 225 36.88 59.62 -18.74
C GLU A 225 37.51 60.58 -17.72
N SER A 226 38.43 60.09 -16.86
CA SER A 226 39.16 60.98 -15.92
C SER A 226 40.03 62.00 -16.61
N LYS A 227 40.56 61.67 -17.80
CA LYS A 227 41.24 62.69 -18.65
C LYS A 227 40.27 63.75 -19.10
N SER A 228 39.01 63.41 -19.39
CA SER A 228 37.96 64.39 -19.76
C SER A 228 37.70 65.42 -18.66
N ALA A 229 37.70 65.02 -17.40
CA ALA A 229 37.50 65.88 -16.26
C ALA A 229 38.67 66.96 -16.17
N VAL A 230 39.89 66.46 -16.35
CA VAL A 230 41.09 67.35 -16.36
C VAL A 230 41.04 68.29 -17.54
N VAL A 231 40.64 67.82 -18.71
CA VAL A 231 40.46 68.62 -19.91
C VAL A 231 39.37 69.70 -19.75
N ASN A 232 38.22 69.32 -19.15
CA ASN A 232 37.14 70.26 -18.87
C ASN A 232 37.58 71.39 -17.88
N ASP A 233 38.33 71.06 -16.83
CA ASP A 233 38.85 71.98 -15.88
C ASP A 233 39.82 72.93 -16.60
N ARG A 234 40.73 72.43 -17.46
CA ARG A 234 41.61 73.19 -18.27
C ARG A 234 40.86 74.14 -19.26
N ARG A 235 39.77 73.61 -19.90
CA ARG A 235 38.92 74.40 -20.81
C ARG A 235 38.24 75.55 -20.09
N GLN A 236 37.70 75.30 -18.88
CA GLN A 236 37.15 76.40 -18.06
C GLN A 236 38.21 77.46 -17.70
N ARG A 237 39.44 77.01 -17.44
CA ARG A 237 40.53 77.89 -17.14
C ARG A 237 40.93 78.73 -18.36
N VAL A 238 40.95 78.17 -19.56
CA VAL A 238 41.14 78.89 -20.84
C VAL A 238 40.05 79.94 -21.04
N GLN A 239 38.73 79.54 -20.85
CA GLN A 239 37.63 80.53 -20.99
C GLN A 239 37.72 81.66 -19.96
N MET A 240 38.18 81.36 -18.74
CA MET A 240 38.44 82.45 -17.75
C MET A 240 39.59 83.33 -18.11
N LEU A 241 40.65 82.81 -18.73
CA LEU A 241 41.77 83.59 -19.24
C LEU A 241 41.35 84.44 -20.44
N GLU A 242 40.54 83.90 -21.37
CA GLU A 242 39.95 84.64 -22.48
C GLU A 242 39.15 85.87 -22.00
N ARG A 243 38.25 85.67 -21.03
CA ARG A 243 37.49 86.77 -20.42
C ARG A 243 38.37 87.79 -19.76
N LYS A 244 39.44 87.40 -19.07
CA LYS A 244 40.39 88.28 -18.48
C LYS A 244 41.18 89.10 -19.56
N MET A 245 41.48 88.47 -20.70
CA MET A 245 42.10 89.14 -21.85
C MET A 245 41.15 90.13 -22.49
N ASP A 246 39.85 89.77 -22.67
CA ASP A 246 38.83 90.70 -23.20
C ASP A 246 38.62 91.87 -22.25
N ASP A 247 38.53 91.63 -20.91
CA ASP A 247 38.44 92.68 -19.90
C ASP A 247 39.66 93.56 -19.91
N GLN A 248 40.86 93.00 -20.10
CA GLN A 248 42.10 93.82 -20.27
C GLN A 248 42.10 94.55 -21.57
N GLN A 249 41.59 94.02 -22.70
CA GLN A 249 41.45 94.70 -23.96
C GLN A 249 40.51 95.90 -23.84
N VAL A 250 39.37 95.76 -23.14
CA VAL A 250 38.45 96.86 -22.83
C VAL A 250 39.16 97.94 -21.98
N LEU A 251 40.01 97.52 -21.03
CA LEU A 251 40.82 98.46 -20.23
C LEU A 251 41.88 99.12 -21.08
N ILE A 252 42.51 98.45 -22.05
CA ILE A 252 43.46 98.98 -23.01
C ILE A 252 42.76 99.99 -23.92
N ASP A 253 41.56 99.68 -24.48
CA ASP A 253 40.79 100.60 -25.34
C ASP A 253 40.33 101.80 -24.57
N ASN A 254 39.95 101.68 -23.31
CA ASN A 254 39.66 102.82 -22.42
C ASN A 254 40.90 103.56 -22.05
N ALA A 255 42.03 102.91 -21.90
CA ALA A 255 43.34 103.57 -21.70
C ALA A 255 43.81 104.29 -22.94
N ILE A 256 43.58 103.79 -24.18
CA ILE A 256 43.86 104.47 -25.44
C ILE A 256 43.02 105.76 -25.60
N LYS A 257 41.72 105.75 -25.23
CA LYS A 257 40.89 106.97 -25.15
C LYS A 257 41.40 107.99 -24.13
N LYS A 258 41.95 107.47 -23.03
CA LYS A 258 42.57 108.30 -21.99
C LYS A 258 43.98 108.75 -22.36
N ILE A 259 44.66 108.06 -23.29
CA ILE A 259 45.99 108.43 -23.82
C ILE A 259 45.94 109.69 -24.67
N SER A 260 44.87 110.00 -25.41
CA SER A 260 44.70 111.28 -26.13
C SER A 260 44.58 112.48 -25.19
N GLU A 261 44.20 112.23 -23.93
CA GLU A 261 44.17 113.20 -22.85
C GLU A 261 45.48 113.22 -22.02
N LEU A 262 46.28 112.18 -22.11
CA LEU A 262 47.47 111.89 -21.32
C LEU A 262 48.79 111.92 -22.10
N GLU A 263 48.82 112.43 -23.34
CA GLU A 263 50.09 112.73 -24.02
C GLU A 263 50.97 113.64 -23.21
N ARG A 264 50.44 114.34 -22.26
CA ARG A 264 51.17 115.09 -21.24
C ARG A 264 51.72 114.23 -20.09
N GLN A 265 51.17 112.99 -19.88
CA GLN A 265 51.60 111.99 -18.91
C GLN A 265 52.32 110.76 -19.57
N LEU A 266 52.72 110.93 -20.82
CA LEU A 266 53.27 109.88 -21.70
C LEU A 266 54.64 109.33 -21.28
N THR A 267 55.42 110.01 -20.46
CA THR A 267 56.70 109.50 -20.02
C THR A 267 56.60 108.39 -18.92
N GLU A 268 55.56 108.45 -18.08
CA GLU A 268 55.30 107.41 -17.06
C GLU A 268 54.54 106.21 -17.59
N ALA A 269 53.71 106.39 -18.60
CA ALA A 269 52.90 105.35 -19.20
C ALA A 269 53.74 104.42 -20.12
N LYS A 270 54.81 104.84 -20.75
CA LYS A 270 55.68 104.00 -21.59
C LYS A 270 56.43 102.92 -20.81
N THR A 271 56.77 103.15 -19.54
CA THR A 271 57.45 102.22 -18.67
C THR A 271 56.45 101.13 -18.19
N ARG A 272 55.20 101.52 -17.92
CA ARG A 272 54.09 100.54 -17.55
C ARG A 272 53.65 99.73 -18.76
N LEU A 273 53.61 100.30 -19.97
CA LEU A 273 53.25 99.58 -21.18
C LEU A 273 54.26 98.48 -21.55
N SER A 274 55.55 98.66 -21.29
CA SER A 274 56.58 97.67 -21.52
C SER A 274 56.41 96.49 -20.59
N SER A 275 56.13 96.70 -19.28
CA SER A 275 55.89 95.63 -18.34
C SER A 275 54.55 94.81 -18.59
N MET A 276 53.55 95.60 -19.09
CA MET A 276 52.27 94.94 -19.48
C MET A 276 52.36 94.10 -20.77
N LYS A 277 53.25 94.53 -21.73
CA LYS A 277 53.51 93.69 -22.93
C LYS A 277 54.26 92.43 -22.60
N GLU A 278 55.20 92.45 -21.69
CA GLU A 278 55.95 91.30 -21.22
C GLU A 278 55.04 90.31 -20.48
N GLN A 279 54.13 90.82 -19.63
CA GLN A 279 53.10 89.95 -18.96
C GLN A 279 52.09 89.34 -19.97
N ARG A 280 51.76 90.11 -21.07
CA ARG A 280 50.87 89.57 -22.11
C ARG A 280 51.55 88.46 -22.93
N GLU A 281 52.85 88.61 -23.26
CA GLU A 281 53.60 87.52 -23.95
C GLU A 281 53.67 86.24 -23.12
N ILE A 282 53.86 86.35 -21.80
CA ILE A 282 53.81 85.16 -20.87
C ILE A 282 52.42 84.54 -20.87
N MET A 283 51.37 85.34 -20.79
CA MET A 283 50.00 84.83 -20.83
C MET A 283 49.60 84.17 -22.17
N VAL A 284 50.09 84.70 -23.30
CA VAL A 284 49.85 84.10 -24.63
C VAL A 284 50.60 82.78 -24.76
N ALA A 285 51.83 82.69 -24.23
CA ALA A 285 52.56 81.42 -24.21
C ALA A 285 51.85 80.36 -23.34
N GLU A 286 51.37 80.74 -22.13
CA GLU A 286 50.58 79.86 -21.26
C GLU A 286 49.24 79.40 -21.91
N PHE A 287 48.55 80.31 -22.62
CA PHE A 287 47.34 80.02 -23.39
C PHE A 287 47.62 79.04 -24.53
N GLN A 288 48.68 79.28 -25.34
CA GLN A 288 49.03 78.35 -26.44
C GLN A 288 49.43 76.96 -25.92
N GLU A 289 50.15 76.87 -24.82
CA GLU A 289 50.50 75.60 -24.17
C GLU A 289 49.28 74.88 -23.63
N ALA A 290 48.35 75.63 -23.02
CA ALA A 290 47.08 74.99 -22.50
C ALA A 290 46.18 74.51 -23.64
N VAL A 291 46.08 75.21 -24.79
CA VAL A 291 45.34 74.78 -25.97
C VAL A 291 45.97 73.53 -26.58
N GLN A 292 47.28 73.45 -26.71
CA GLN A 292 48.00 72.33 -27.25
C GLN A 292 47.82 71.06 -26.34
N GLN A 293 47.78 71.22 -25.01
CA GLN A 293 47.51 70.17 -24.05
C GLN A 293 46.03 69.64 -24.12
N VAL A 294 45.05 70.52 -24.42
CA VAL A 294 43.65 70.13 -24.64
C VAL A 294 43.50 69.29 -25.90
N GLU A 295 44.20 69.63 -27.00
CA GLU A 295 44.09 68.83 -28.24
C GLU A 295 44.80 67.51 -28.20
N THR A 296 45.89 67.35 -27.41
CA THR A 296 46.70 66.13 -27.35
C THR A 296 46.32 65.18 -26.22
N GLU A 297 45.71 65.65 -25.12
CA GLU A 297 45.40 64.85 -23.90
C GLU A 297 43.91 64.60 -23.73
N GLY A 298 43.04 64.88 -24.72
CA GLY A 298 41.60 64.65 -24.66
C GLY A 298 41.25 63.18 -24.61
N PRO A 299 40.03 62.81 -24.08
CA PRO A 299 39.57 61.40 -24.05
C PRO A 299 39.47 60.90 -25.50
N ASP A 300 39.99 59.69 -25.69
CA ASP A 300 39.81 58.94 -26.93
C ASP A 300 38.39 58.38 -27.00
N HIS A 301 37.45 59.10 -27.55
CA HIS A 301 36.05 58.72 -27.69
C HIS A 301 35.85 57.43 -28.56
N GLU A 302 36.76 57.25 -29.53
CA GLU A 302 36.70 56.04 -30.36
C GLU A 302 37.09 54.81 -29.57
N LYS A 303 38.07 54.88 -28.67
CA LYS A 303 38.47 53.81 -27.77
C LYS A 303 37.39 53.51 -26.72
N ILE A 304 36.77 54.59 -26.15
CA ILE A 304 35.64 54.44 -25.22
C ILE A 304 34.46 53.71 -25.93
N SER A 305 34.12 54.07 -27.15
CA SER A 305 33.08 53.47 -27.96
C SER A 305 33.36 51.93 -28.21
N LYS A 306 34.59 51.59 -28.60
CA LYS A 306 35.05 50.27 -28.80
C LYS A 306 34.95 49.42 -27.51
N LEU A 307 35.36 49.96 -26.36
CA LEU A 307 35.25 49.28 -25.06
C LEU A 307 33.81 49.08 -24.62
N ASN A 308 32.91 50.01 -24.88
CA ASN A 308 31.48 49.88 -24.60
C ASN A 308 30.86 48.77 -25.48
N LEU A 309 31.24 48.62 -26.73
CA LEU A 309 30.80 47.50 -27.56
C LEU A 309 31.25 46.13 -27.00
N VAL A 310 32.49 46.06 -26.50
CA VAL A 310 33.00 44.83 -25.84
C VAL A 310 32.19 44.52 -24.58
N ILE A 311 31.92 45.52 -23.73
CA ILE A 311 31.15 45.36 -22.51
C ILE A 311 29.72 44.84 -22.83
N ASN A 312 29.04 45.46 -23.79
CA ASN A 312 27.69 45.07 -24.18
C ASN A 312 27.69 43.63 -24.73
N GLY A 313 28.64 43.26 -25.58
CA GLY A 313 28.76 41.88 -26.07
C GLY A 313 29.02 40.88 -24.96
N CYS A 314 29.89 41.21 -23.99
CA CYS A 314 30.11 40.35 -22.82
C CYS A 314 28.85 40.22 -21.92
N GLN A 315 28.13 41.33 -21.74
CA GLN A 315 26.88 41.33 -20.93
C GLN A 315 25.79 40.47 -21.59
N GLU A 316 25.63 40.53 -22.90
CA GLU A 316 24.70 39.66 -23.65
C GLU A 316 25.07 38.19 -23.48
N GLN A 317 26.35 37.84 -23.56
CA GLN A 317 26.83 36.47 -23.35
C GLN A 317 26.59 36.00 -21.92
N ILE A 318 26.84 36.84 -20.90
CA ILE A 318 26.54 36.50 -19.49
C ILE A 318 25.04 36.24 -19.32
N THR A 319 24.19 37.09 -19.88
CA THR A 319 22.74 36.91 -19.82
C THR A 319 22.31 35.61 -20.49
N ALA A 320 22.93 35.23 -21.59
CA ALA A 320 22.67 33.95 -22.26
C ALA A 320 23.11 32.77 -21.39
N ILE A 321 24.27 32.83 -20.72
CA ILE A 321 24.76 31.84 -19.77
C ILE A 321 23.79 31.70 -18.61
N GLU A 322 23.34 32.77 -17.98
CA GLU A 322 22.38 32.75 -16.87
C GLU A 322 21.04 32.14 -17.25
N LYS A 323 20.55 32.44 -18.46
CA LYS A 323 19.34 31.81 -18.99
C LYS A 323 19.51 30.33 -19.16
N ARG A 324 20.64 29.89 -19.73
CA ARG A 324 20.98 28.49 -19.88
C ARG A 324 21.10 27.77 -18.53
N ASP A 325 21.75 28.38 -17.54
CA ASP A 325 21.91 27.77 -16.20
C ASP A 325 20.57 27.60 -15.51
N ARG A 326 19.62 28.51 -15.65
CA ARG A 326 18.25 28.37 -15.16
C ARG A 326 17.53 27.22 -15.84
N ILE A 327 17.70 27.06 -17.15
CA ILE A 327 17.12 25.94 -17.89
C ILE A 327 17.75 24.61 -17.45
N LEU A 328 19.06 24.55 -17.23
CA LEU A 328 19.74 23.38 -16.69
C LEU A 328 19.21 22.98 -15.30
N GLU A 329 18.94 23.95 -14.43
CA GLU A 329 18.35 23.68 -13.12
C GLU A 329 16.92 23.14 -13.24
N GLN A 330 16.14 23.65 -14.20
CA GLN A 330 14.82 23.07 -14.52
C GLN A 330 14.94 21.63 -15.02
N HIS A 331 15.91 21.30 -15.86
CA HIS A 331 16.17 19.93 -16.30
C HIS A 331 16.57 19.01 -15.16
N LYS A 332 17.39 19.48 -14.20
CA LYS A 332 17.74 18.70 -13.00
C LYS A 332 16.52 18.41 -12.12
N SER A 333 15.70 19.44 -11.87
CA SER A 333 14.46 19.27 -11.09
C SER A 333 13.46 18.35 -11.80
N PHE A 334 13.38 18.42 -13.13
CA PHE A 334 12.56 17.53 -13.93
C PHE A 334 13.07 16.08 -13.86
N ALA A 335 14.37 15.86 -13.94
CA ALA A 335 14.94 14.50 -13.79
C ALA A 335 14.62 13.87 -12.42
N ALA A 336 14.59 14.68 -11.35
CA ALA A 336 14.17 14.23 -10.04
C ALA A 336 12.69 13.83 -10.00
N LEU A 337 11.81 14.60 -10.63
CA LEU A 337 10.38 14.25 -10.76
C LEU A 337 10.17 12.99 -11.60
N GLU A 338 10.93 12.82 -12.66
CA GLU A 338 10.90 11.62 -13.51
C GLU A 338 11.34 10.37 -12.74
N ALA A 339 12.40 10.49 -11.94
CA ALA A 339 12.85 9.40 -11.07
C ALA A 339 11.80 9.02 -10.01
N ASP A 340 11.17 10.01 -9.36
CA ASP A 340 10.12 9.80 -8.36
C ASP A 340 8.85 9.17 -8.98
N ALA A 341 8.46 9.59 -10.18
CA ALA A 341 7.34 8.97 -10.90
C ALA A 341 7.64 7.52 -11.30
N LYS A 342 8.86 7.24 -11.75
CA LYS A 342 9.30 5.89 -12.10
C LYS A 342 9.35 4.98 -10.87
N GLU A 343 9.81 5.47 -9.73
CA GLU A 343 9.79 4.73 -8.48
C GLU A 343 8.35 4.42 -8.05
N ALA A 344 7.44 5.39 -8.11
CA ALA A 344 6.03 5.17 -7.81
C ALA A 344 5.39 4.13 -8.74
N GLN A 345 5.74 4.11 -10.03
CA GLN A 345 5.27 3.10 -10.97
C GLN A 345 5.80 1.71 -10.62
N LEU A 346 7.08 1.57 -10.26
CA LEU A 346 7.65 0.30 -9.83
C LEU A 346 6.95 -0.26 -8.58
N VAL A 347 6.62 0.62 -7.63
CA VAL A 347 5.83 0.23 -6.44
C VAL A 347 4.44 -0.27 -6.85
N ALA A 348 3.77 0.45 -7.75
CA ALA A 348 2.44 0.07 -8.25
C ALA A 348 2.45 -1.28 -8.95
N ASP A 349 3.40 -1.49 -9.86
CA ASP A 349 3.55 -2.74 -10.60
C ASP A 349 3.83 -3.93 -9.68
N ARG A 350 4.69 -3.73 -8.66
CA ARG A 350 4.99 -4.78 -7.69
C ARG A 350 3.77 -5.15 -6.85
N VAL A 351 2.98 -4.16 -6.44
CA VAL A 351 1.72 -4.41 -5.70
C VAL A 351 0.72 -5.15 -6.57
N ASP A 352 0.61 -4.78 -7.85
CA ASP A 352 -0.27 -5.44 -8.82
C ASP A 352 0.09 -6.92 -8.99
N VAL A 353 1.37 -7.24 -9.10
CA VAL A 353 1.85 -8.63 -9.20
C VAL A 353 1.50 -9.42 -7.94
N VAL A 354 1.78 -8.86 -6.75
CA VAL A 354 1.50 -9.54 -5.48
C VAL A 354 0.00 -9.75 -5.27
N VAL A 355 -0.83 -8.75 -5.59
CA VAL A 355 -2.30 -8.90 -5.49
C VAL A 355 -2.81 -10.04 -6.38
N LYS A 356 -2.34 -10.12 -7.63
CA LYS A 356 -2.71 -11.21 -8.53
C LYS A 356 -2.21 -12.57 -8.03
N PHE A 357 -0.99 -12.64 -7.54
CA PHE A 357 -0.40 -13.86 -6.99
C PHE A 357 -1.20 -14.37 -5.79
N LEU A 358 -1.56 -13.50 -4.84
CA LEU A 358 -2.35 -13.87 -3.66
C LEU A 358 -3.79 -14.25 -4.00
N ALA A 359 -4.34 -13.74 -5.10
CA ALA A 359 -5.70 -14.05 -5.51
C ALA A 359 -5.90 -15.55 -5.82
N CYS A 360 -4.97 -16.16 -6.54
CA CYS A 360 -5.08 -17.53 -7.07
C CYS A 360 -3.83 -18.37 -6.80
N GLU A 361 -2.70 -18.04 -7.38
CA GLU A 361 -1.50 -18.90 -7.43
C GLU A 361 -0.98 -19.28 -6.03
N PHE A 362 -0.92 -18.35 -5.10
CA PHE A 362 -0.44 -18.64 -3.75
C PHE A 362 -1.37 -19.61 -3.01
N LYS A 363 -2.68 -19.46 -3.17
CA LYS A 363 -3.66 -20.40 -2.60
C LYS A 363 -3.52 -21.79 -3.22
N GLU A 364 -3.32 -21.87 -4.53
CA GLU A 364 -3.07 -23.13 -5.23
C GLU A 364 -1.81 -23.83 -4.71
N GLN A 365 -0.71 -23.05 -4.52
CA GLN A 365 0.53 -23.56 -3.93
C GLN A 365 0.34 -24.08 -2.50
N LEU A 366 -0.48 -23.41 -1.69
CA LEU A 366 -0.76 -23.85 -0.32
C LEU A 366 -1.56 -25.15 -0.32
N ILE A 367 -2.59 -25.23 -1.16
CA ILE A 367 -3.45 -26.41 -1.24
C ILE A 367 -2.70 -27.59 -1.87
N SER A 368 -1.85 -27.37 -2.86
CA SER A 368 -1.06 -28.42 -3.50
C SER A 368 -0.08 -29.13 -2.56
N LYS A 369 0.31 -28.48 -1.47
CA LYS A 369 1.17 -29.06 -0.42
C LYS A 369 0.39 -29.87 0.63
N THR A 370 -0.93 -29.90 0.54
CA THR A 370 -1.79 -30.61 1.49
C THR A 370 -2.42 -31.83 0.84
N ASP A 371 -2.66 -32.88 1.64
CA ASP A 371 -3.40 -34.04 1.18
C ASP A 371 -4.88 -33.66 1.09
N LEU A 372 -5.40 -33.60 -0.12
CA LEU A 372 -6.81 -33.33 -0.34
C LEU A 372 -7.68 -34.51 0.18
N PRO A 373 -8.80 -34.20 0.82
CA PRO A 373 -9.60 -35.22 1.52
C PRO A 373 -10.32 -36.22 0.60
N VAL A 374 -10.44 -35.89 -0.69
CA VAL A 374 -11.19 -36.66 -1.67
C VAL A 374 -10.40 -36.75 -2.99
N THR A 375 -10.32 -37.94 -3.57
CA THR A 375 -9.72 -38.18 -4.87
C THR A 375 -10.49 -37.40 -5.96
N GLY A 376 -9.76 -36.73 -6.85
CA GLY A 376 -10.35 -35.89 -7.91
C GLY A 376 -10.75 -34.49 -7.46
N LEU A 377 -10.59 -34.15 -6.18
CA LEU A 377 -10.69 -32.76 -5.71
C LEU A 377 -9.43 -32.00 -6.10
N ALA A 378 -9.59 -30.80 -6.64
CA ALA A 378 -8.51 -29.89 -6.99
C ALA A 378 -8.92 -28.45 -6.67
N TYR A 379 -7.94 -27.58 -6.62
CA TYR A 379 -8.17 -26.13 -6.51
C TYR A 379 -7.54 -25.47 -7.72
N VAL A 380 -8.36 -24.86 -8.57
CA VAL A 380 -7.95 -24.31 -9.86
C VAL A 380 -8.66 -22.96 -10.04
N ASP A 381 -7.93 -21.95 -10.51
CA ASP A 381 -8.47 -20.60 -10.75
C ASP A 381 -9.25 -20.01 -9.57
N GLY A 382 -8.77 -20.26 -8.35
CA GLY A 382 -9.37 -19.71 -7.13
C GLY A 382 -10.63 -20.45 -6.64
N GLN A 383 -10.96 -21.62 -7.21
CA GLN A 383 -12.14 -22.40 -6.88
C GLN A 383 -11.81 -23.87 -6.67
N PHE A 384 -12.54 -24.50 -5.75
CA PHE A 384 -12.50 -25.96 -5.64
C PHE A 384 -13.27 -26.61 -6.79
N THR A 385 -12.68 -27.62 -7.38
CA THR A 385 -13.29 -28.45 -8.42
C THR A 385 -13.24 -29.93 -8.02
N LEU A 386 -14.26 -30.68 -8.39
CA LEU A 386 -14.28 -32.14 -8.27
C LEU A 386 -14.42 -32.73 -9.67
N GLU A 387 -13.43 -33.53 -10.10
CA GLU A 387 -13.39 -34.10 -11.44
C GLU A 387 -13.56 -33.04 -12.56
N GLY A 388 -12.96 -31.85 -12.37
CA GLY A 388 -13.03 -30.74 -13.32
C GLY A 388 -14.32 -29.89 -13.26
N SER A 389 -15.29 -30.24 -12.41
CA SER A 389 -16.52 -29.45 -12.20
C SER A 389 -16.41 -28.61 -10.93
N SER A 390 -16.77 -27.31 -10.99
CA SER A 390 -16.83 -26.48 -9.79
C SER A 390 -17.73 -27.13 -8.72
N ILE A 391 -17.26 -27.13 -7.45
CA ILE A 391 -18.03 -27.69 -6.34
C ILE A 391 -19.37 -26.99 -6.13
N ASP A 392 -19.49 -25.71 -6.53
CA ASP A 392 -20.73 -24.94 -6.40
C ASP A 392 -21.81 -25.41 -7.39
N ASN A 393 -21.41 -26.10 -8.45
CA ASN A 393 -22.29 -26.57 -9.52
C ASN A 393 -22.44 -28.10 -9.58
N LEU A 394 -22.06 -28.82 -8.52
CA LEU A 394 -22.22 -30.28 -8.46
C LEU A 394 -23.69 -30.68 -8.42
N ALA A 395 -24.04 -31.72 -9.16
CA ALA A 395 -25.33 -32.41 -9.01
C ALA A 395 -25.49 -32.95 -7.59
N SER A 396 -26.73 -33.02 -7.07
CA SER A 396 -27.02 -33.42 -5.68
C SER A 396 -26.36 -34.74 -5.28
N SER A 397 -26.36 -35.75 -6.15
CA SER A 397 -25.71 -37.04 -5.88
C SER A 397 -24.18 -36.93 -5.75
N LYS A 398 -23.51 -36.13 -6.60
CA LYS A 398 -22.06 -35.87 -6.49
C LYS A 398 -21.74 -35.05 -5.25
N ALA A 399 -22.56 -34.04 -4.93
CA ALA A 399 -22.41 -33.24 -3.72
C ALA A 399 -22.55 -34.09 -2.45
N LEU A 400 -23.50 -35.04 -2.45
CA LEU A 400 -23.70 -35.99 -1.34
C LEU A 400 -22.50 -36.92 -1.16
N ARG A 401 -21.97 -37.50 -2.24
CA ARG A 401 -20.73 -38.31 -2.17
C ARG A 401 -19.54 -37.52 -1.64
N LEU A 402 -19.35 -36.33 -2.11
CA LEU A 402 -18.32 -35.43 -1.57
C LEU A 402 -18.53 -35.20 -0.07
N ALA A 403 -19.78 -34.92 0.33
CA ALA A 403 -20.15 -34.67 1.72
C ALA A 403 -19.83 -35.87 2.65
N ILE A 404 -20.14 -37.06 2.20
CA ILE A 404 -19.87 -38.30 2.94
C ILE A 404 -18.36 -38.54 3.04
N ALA A 405 -17.64 -38.39 1.92
CA ALA A 405 -16.19 -38.56 1.90
C ALA A 405 -15.48 -37.59 2.85
N LEU A 406 -15.93 -36.31 2.91
CA LEU A 406 -15.43 -35.33 3.86
C LEU A 406 -15.78 -35.66 5.30
N ALA A 407 -17.01 -36.09 5.56
CA ALA A 407 -17.43 -36.53 6.89
C ALA A 407 -16.58 -37.70 7.39
N ARG A 408 -16.29 -38.68 6.53
CA ARG A 408 -15.37 -39.78 6.84
C ARG A 408 -13.96 -39.29 7.18
N LYS A 409 -13.43 -38.39 6.41
CA LYS A 409 -12.09 -37.80 6.70
C LYS A 409 -12.08 -37.11 8.06
N LEU A 410 -13.12 -36.34 8.38
CA LEU A 410 -13.26 -35.67 9.66
C LEU A 410 -13.51 -36.59 10.84
N ALA A 411 -14.23 -37.69 10.60
CA ALA A 411 -14.60 -38.64 11.62
C ALA A 411 -13.64 -39.88 11.71
N GLN A 412 -12.44 -39.77 11.13
CA GLN A 412 -11.51 -40.90 10.99
C GLN A 412 -11.15 -41.56 12.31
N ASP A 413 -11.03 -40.80 13.38
CA ASP A 413 -10.68 -41.29 14.71
C ASP A 413 -11.91 -41.84 15.48
N THR A 414 -13.06 -41.19 15.29
CA THR A 414 -14.31 -41.53 15.99
C THR A 414 -15.13 -42.58 15.29
N LYS A 415 -14.96 -42.74 13.99
CA LYS A 415 -15.80 -43.55 13.09
C LYS A 415 -17.30 -43.29 13.24
N LEU A 416 -17.68 -42.11 13.72
CA LEU A 416 -19.04 -41.69 13.98
C LEU A 416 -19.46 -40.54 13.10
N ILE A 417 -20.52 -40.69 12.33
CA ILE A 417 -21.06 -39.65 11.45
C ILE A 417 -22.52 -39.37 11.82
N CYS A 418 -22.84 -38.13 12.09
CA CYS A 418 -24.20 -37.68 12.39
C CYS A 418 -24.78 -36.96 11.18
N ILE A 419 -25.92 -37.39 10.68
CA ILE A 419 -26.66 -36.82 9.55
C ILE A 419 -27.99 -36.29 10.07
N ASP A 420 -28.12 -34.96 10.12
CA ASP A 420 -29.37 -34.32 10.54
C ASP A 420 -30.15 -33.81 9.34
N GLY A 421 -31.43 -34.17 9.25
CA GLY A 421 -32.31 -33.65 8.20
C GLY A 421 -32.36 -34.55 6.94
N ALA A 422 -32.30 -35.86 7.07
CA ALA A 422 -32.39 -36.76 5.91
C ALA A 422 -33.70 -36.66 5.13
N GLU A 423 -34.71 -35.97 5.63
CA GLU A 423 -35.90 -35.57 4.87
C GLU A 423 -35.61 -34.62 3.69
N LEU A 424 -34.45 -33.99 3.65
CA LEU A 424 -33.99 -33.19 2.51
C LEU A 424 -33.59 -34.03 1.30
N LEU A 425 -33.37 -35.33 1.50
CA LEU A 425 -33.05 -36.27 0.45
C LEU A 425 -34.33 -36.87 -0.14
N ASP A 426 -34.43 -36.89 -1.46
CA ASP A 426 -35.41 -37.72 -2.17
C ASP A 426 -35.03 -39.21 -2.09
N ALA A 427 -35.90 -40.08 -2.57
CA ALA A 427 -35.68 -41.51 -2.53
C ALA A 427 -34.39 -41.96 -3.24
N ASP A 428 -34.10 -41.34 -4.38
CA ASP A 428 -32.92 -41.65 -5.19
C ASP A 428 -31.61 -41.21 -4.48
N SER A 429 -31.58 -39.98 -3.94
CA SER A 429 -30.46 -39.47 -3.16
C SER A 429 -30.22 -40.27 -1.88
N TYR A 430 -31.31 -40.74 -1.24
CA TYR A 430 -31.19 -41.59 -0.08
C TYR A 430 -30.66 -43.00 -0.43
N SER A 431 -31.05 -43.54 -1.58
CA SER A 431 -30.45 -44.78 -2.09
C SER A 431 -28.95 -44.63 -2.33
N VAL A 432 -28.54 -43.56 -2.94
CA VAL A 432 -27.09 -43.22 -3.11
C VAL A 432 -26.40 -43.15 -1.75
N LEU A 433 -26.97 -42.46 -0.76
CA LEU A 433 -26.41 -42.40 0.59
C LEU A 433 -26.25 -43.83 1.18
N ARG A 434 -27.27 -44.65 1.05
CA ARG A 434 -27.26 -46.06 1.59
C ARG A 434 -26.16 -46.90 0.95
N ASP A 435 -26.02 -46.82 -0.36
CA ASP A 435 -24.98 -47.54 -1.09
C ASP A 435 -23.58 -47.10 -0.69
N GLU A 436 -23.38 -45.80 -0.48
CA GLU A 436 -22.09 -45.25 -0.05
C GLU A 436 -21.71 -45.66 1.38
N ILE A 437 -22.67 -45.79 2.30
CA ILE A 437 -22.39 -46.07 3.74
C ILE A 437 -22.43 -47.55 4.12
N LYS A 438 -22.78 -48.42 3.19
CA LYS A 438 -23.07 -49.83 3.48
C LYS A 438 -21.90 -50.59 4.09
N ASP A 439 -20.67 -50.41 3.56
CA ASP A 439 -19.51 -51.24 3.88
C ASP A 439 -18.25 -50.43 4.26
N ASP A 440 -18.40 -49.25 4.85
CA ASP A 440 -17.29 -48.30 5.02
C ASP A 440 -16.63 -48.28 6.42
N GLY A 441 -17.11 -49.12 7.36
CA GLY A 441 -16.54 -49.17 8.72
C GLY A 441 -16.84 -47.96 9.61
N PHE A 442 -17.83 -47.12 9.25
CA PHE A 442 -18.32 -46.04 10.09
C PHE A 442 -19.70 -46.30 10.65
N SER A 443 -20.02 -45.74 11.81
CA SER A 443 -21.34 -45.77 12.42
C SER A 443 -22.10 -44.50 12.11
N TYR A 444 -23.37 -44.60 11.75
CA TYR A 444 -24.19 -43.46 11.31
C TYR A 444 -25.40 -43.26 12.21
N PHE A 445 -25.60 -42.03 12.69
CA PHE A 445 -26.86 -41.59 13.30
C PHE A 445 -27.57 -40.65 12.34
N ILE A 446 -28.73 -41.04 11.85
CA ILE A 446 -29.46 -40.31 10.79
C ILE A 446 -30.84 -39.91 11.33
N THR A 447 -31.11 -38.59 11.36
CA THR A 447 -32.45 -38.11 11.70
C THR A 447 -33.31 -37.94 10.46
N LYS A 448 -34.59 -38.27 10.59
CA LYS A 448 -35.57 -38.09 9.53
C LYS A 448 -36.94 -37.72 10.07
N VAL A 449 -37.65 -36.83 9.39
CA VAL A 449 -39.04 -36.50 9.67
C VAL A 449 -39.96 -37.53 9.01
N GLY A 450 -40.92 -38.05 9.76
CA GLY A 450 -41.89 -39.05 9.28
C GLY A 450 -41.36 -40.48 9.37
N GLU A 451 -41.75 -41.34 8.42
CA GLU A 451 -41.35 -42.76 8.42
C GLU A 451 -39.85 -42.93 8.06
N PRO A 452 -39.16 -43.86 8.72
CA PRO A 452 -37.74 -44.13 8.42
C PRO A 452 -37.60 -44.77 7.04
N PHE A 453 -36.42 -44.55 6.44
CA PHE A 453 -35.99 -45.29 5.24
C PHE A 453 -35.29 -46.62 5.63
N ALA A 454 -35.80 -47.36 6.61
CA ALA A 454 -35.10 -48.51 7.16
C ALA A 454 -34.69 -49.50 6.08
N GLY A 455 -33.37 -49.82 6.04
CA GLY A 455 -32.80 -50.92 5.29
C GLY A 455 -32.64 -52.16 6.17
N GLU A 456 -32.30 -53.29 5.55
CA GLU A 456 -31.98 -54.50 6.29
C GLU A 456 -30.77 -54.25 7.20
N GLY A 457 -30.91 -54.58 8.50
CA GLY A 457 -29.87 -54.36 9.51
C GLY A 457 -29.80 -52.98 10.16
N ASP A 458 -30.67 -52.02 9.78
CA ASP A 458 -30.73 -50.72 10.42
C ASP A 458 -31.41 -50.78 11.79
N LYS A 459 -30.86 -50.01 12.75
CA LYS A 459 -31.56 -49.77 14.02
C LYS A 459 -32.50 -48.58 13.84
N VAL A 460 -33.78 -48.78 14.02
CA VAL A 460 -34.78 -47.70 13.98
C VAL A 460 -35.14 -47.30 15.41
N VAL A 461 -35.08 -46.01 15.67
CA VAL A 461 -35.50 -45.37 16.92
C VAL A 461 -36.61 -44.38 16.58
N ARG A 462 -37.82 -44.66 17.06
CA ARG A 462 -38.96 -43.73 16.88
C ARG A 462 -39.09 -42.84 18.10
N MET A 463 -39.15 -41.54 17.85
CA MET A 463 -39.22 -40.51 18.88
C MET A 463 -40.61 -39.89 18.93
N GLU A 464 -41.18 -39.85 20.13
CA GLU A 464 -42.43 -39.16 20.41
C GLU A 464 -42.37 -38.52 21.80
N GLY A 465 -42.69 -37.22 21.91
CA GLY A 465 -42.67 -36.48 23.17
C GLY A 465 -41.35 -36.49 23.92
N GLY A 466 -40.22 -36.67 23.23
CA GLY A 466 -38.89 -36.74 23.84
C GLY A 466 -38.55 -38.11 24.49
N GLN A 467 -39.24 -39.15 24.09
CA GLN A 467 -39.02 -40.54 24.52
C GLN A 467 -38.99 -41.48 23.31
N ILE A 468 -38.43 -42.68 23.50
CA ILE A 468 -38.45 -43.75 22.49
C ILE A 468 -39.78 -44.52 22.64
N GLN A 469 -40.42 -44.78 21.51
CA GLN A 469 -41.58 -45.68 21.40
C GLN A 469 -41.19 -47.13 21.17
#